data_9d97e092f3dc370b9445d3079b79a4bb
#
_entry.id   9d97e092f3dc370b9445d3079b79a4bb
#
_cell.length_a   1.000
_cell.length_b   1.000
_cell.length_c   1.000
_cell.angle_alpha   90.00
_cell.angle_beta   90.00
_cell.angle_gamma   90.00
#
_symmetry.space_group_name_H-M   'P 1'
#
loop_
_entity.id
_entity.type
_entity.pdbx_description
1 polymer ?
#
loop_
_entity_poly.entity_id
_entity_poly.type
_entity_poly.pdbx_seq_one_letter_code
_entity_poly.pdbx_strand_id
1 'polypeptide(L)'
;MDYKTIRKRRVMTYFIEAADEIIKEDGISGITIRKVADKAGFNSATIYNYFENLDHLILFAAMKHIKEYALALPKYLYNVDNALDRFIKVWECFCYHSFKEPEIYYAIFFANLDKDLSEYIGEYYKLFPEEIGVQPKEVSTMLLRHNIYDRGMALVDECVKEGFIREEDAETINEMCTLIYEGILQKVIKNKIDTDKA
;
A
#
# COMPACT_ATOMS: atom_id res chain seq x y z
N MET A 1 15.00 -2.81 -19.18
CA MET A 1 15.26 -3.75 -18.07
C MET A 1 16.26 -4.78 -18.56
N ASP A 2 17.35 -5.03 -17.81
CA ASP A 2 18.35 -6.02 -18.20
C ASP A 2 17.89 -7.48 -17.95
N TYR A 3 18.62 -8.47 -18.51
CA TYR A 3 18.26 -9.88 -18.38
C TYR A 3 18.24 -10.38 -16.93
N LYS A 4 19.15 -9.89 -16.08
CA LYS A 4 19.24 -10.26 -14.65
C LYS A 4 18.01 -9.77 -13.90
N THR A 5 17.58 -8.55 -14.14
CA THR A 5 16.38 -7.94 -13.53
C THR A 5 15.11 -8.67 -13.98
N ILE A 6 15.00 -9.03 -15.27
CA ILE A 6 13.86 -9.80 -15.77
C ILE A 6 13.77 -11.16 -15.07
N ARG A 7 14.90 -11.84 -14.92
CA ARG A 7 14.95 -13.14 -14.22
C ARG A 7 14.58 -13.01 -12.74
N LYS A 8 15.14 -12.00 -12.05
CA LYS A 8 14.82 -11.69 -10.64
C LYS A 8 13.32 -11.49 -10.49
N ARG A 9 12.74 -10.61 -11.31
CA ARG A 9 11.31 -10.31 -11.32
C ARG A 9 10.45 -11.56 -11.47
N ARG A 10 10.75 -12.42 -12.47
CA ARG A 10 9.98 -13.66 -12.71
C ARG A 10 9.95 -14.57 -11.49
N VAL A 11 11.10 -14.79 -10.84
CA VAL A 11 11.15 -15.66 -9.66
C VAL A 11 10.42 -15.02 -8.47
N MET A 12 10.59 -13.71 -8.26
CA MET A 12 9.87 -13.00 -7.20
C MET A 12 8.35 -13.06 -7.42
N THR A 13 7.88 -12.97 -8.67
CA THR A 13 6.45 -13.10 -9.00
C THR A 13 5.88 -14.44 -8.52
N TYR A 14 6.58 -15.58 -8.70
CA TYR A 14 6.11 -16.87 -8.20
C TYR A 14 5.93 -16.89 -6.68
N PHE A 15 6.86 -16.31 -5.93
CA PHE A 15 6.76 -16.23 -4.48
C PHE A 15 5.65 -15.26 -4.04
N ILE A 16 5.49 -14.12 -4.71
CA ILE A 16 4.43 -13.13 -4.44
C ILE A 16 3.06 -13.74 -4.70
N GLU A 17 2.89 -14.47 -5.81
CA GLU A 17 1.64 -15.14 -6.14
C GLU A 17 1.30 -16.25 -5.15
N ALA A 18 2.28 -17.06 -4.76
CA ALA A 18 2.09 -18.08 -3.74
C ALA A 18 1.73 -17.49 -2.37
N ALA A 19 2.34 -16.37 -1.98
CA ALA A 19 2.00 -15.66 -0.76
C ALA A 19 0.60 -15.03 -0.83
N ASP A 20 0.21 -14.42 -1.96
CA ASP A 20 -1.13 -13.89 -2.20
C ASP A 20 -2.24 -14.96 -2.10
N GLU A 21 -1.97 -16.17 -2.64
CA GLU A 21 -2.92 -17.28 -2.49
C GLU A 21 -3.05 -17.71 -1.01
N ILE A 22 -1.96 -17.73 -0.25
CA ILE A 22 -2.01 -18.04 1.19
C ILE A 22 -2.76 -16.95 1.95
N ILE A 23 -2.57 -15.66 1.60
CA ILE A 23 -3.35 -14.55 2.18
C ILE A 23 -4.83 -14.79 2.00
N LYS A 24 -5.27 -15.20 0.80
CA LYS A 24 -6.68 -15.45 0.49
C LYS A 24 -7.26 -16.67 1.22
N GLU A 25 -6.44 -17.70 1.44
CA GLU A 25 -6.86 -18.93 2.08
C GLU A 25 -6.83 -18.87 3.62
N ASP A 26 -5.73 -18.34 4.19
CA ASP A 26 -5.39 -18.42 5.61
C ASP A 26 -5.21 -17.05 6.29
N GLY A 27 -5.37 -15.94 5.54
CA GLY A 27 -5.03 -14.59 6.00
C GLY A 27 -3.52 -14.33 6.05
N ILE A 28 -3.13 -13.08 6.37
CA ILE A 28 -1.71 -12.67 6.45
C ILE A 28 -0.94 -13.50 7.49
N SER A 29 -1.56 -13.80 8.64
CA SER A 29 -0.95 -14.61 9.70
C SER A 29 -0.64 -16.05 9.29
N GLY A 30 -1.25 -16.53 8.21
CA GLY A 30 -1.02 -17.86 7.64
C GLY A 30 0.26 -17.98 6.84
N ILE A 31 0.93 -16.88 6.49
CA ILE A 31 2.13 -16.87 5.66
C ILE A 31 3.34 -17.37 6.46
N THR A 32 4.05 -18.33 5.90
CA THR A 32 5.37 -18.76 6.39
C THR A 32 6.29 -19.02 5.20
N ILE A 33 7.59 -18.80 5.38
CA ILE A 33 8.59 -19.07 4.33
C ILE A 33 8.43 -20.49 3.74
N ARG A 34 8.15 -21.47 4.60
CA ARG A 34 7.98 -22.87 4.17
C ARG A 34 6.73 -23.04 3.29
N LYS A 35 5.57 -22.54 3.73
CA LYS A 35 4.32 -22.63 2.94
C LYS A 35 4.46 -21.95 1.59
N VAL A 36 5.08 -20.76 1.55
CA VAL A 36 5.30 -20.03 0.30
C VAL A 36 6.25 -20.79 -0.62
N ALA A 37 7.35 -21.33 -0.10
CA ALA A 37 8.30 -22.11 -0.88
C ALA A 37 7.65 -23.37 -1.47
N ASP A 38 6.94 -24.14 -0.64
CA ASP A 38 6.23 -25.35 -1.05
C ASP A 38 5.18 -25.03 -2.15
N LYS A 39 4.38 -23.96 -1.97
CA LYS A 39 3.34 -23.56 -2.92
C LYS A 39 3.93 -23.02 -4.23
N ALA A 40 5.03 -22.29 -4.17
CA ALA A 40 5.75 -21.76 -5.33
C ALA A 40 6.60 -22.83 -6.08
N GLY A 41 6.76 -24.03 -5.52
CA GLY A 41 7.57 -25.11 -6.11
C GLY A 41 9.08 -24.91 -5.95
N PHE A 42 9.52 -24.23 -4.89
CA PHE A 42 10.93 -23.97 -4.57
C PHE A 42 11.28 -24.48 -3.18
N ASN A 43 12.59 -24.58 -2.88
CA ASN A 43 13.00 -24.79 -1.49
C ASN A 43 13.05 -23.46 -0.72
N SER A 44 12.87 -23.53 0.61
CA SER A 44 12.83 -22.34 1.48
C SER A 44 14.10 -21.48 1.40
N ALA A 45 15.27 -22.07 1.18
CA ALA A 45 16.52 -21.34 1.06
C ALA A 45 16.56 -20.44 -0.20
N THR A 46 15.81 -20.79 -1.24
CA THR A 46 15.74 -20.00 -2.47
C THR A 46 15.07 -18.64 -2.23
N ILE A 47 14.09 -18.54 -1.32
CA ILE A 47 13.38 -17.29 -1.01
C ILE A 47 14.37 -16.23 -0.52
N TYR A 48 15.32 -16.58 0.34
CA TYR A 48 16.31 -15.66 0.90
C TYR A 48 17.30 -15.07 -0.12
N ASN A 49 17.33 -15.59 -1.35
CA ASN A 49 18.07 -14.95 -2.46
C ASN A 49 17.32 -13.75 -3.07
N TYR A 50 16.04 -13.59 -2.74
CA TYR A 50 15.15 -12.59 -3.34
C TYR A 50 14.51 -11.67 -2.30
N PHE A 51 14.26 -12.15 -1.09
CA PHE A 51 13.65 -11.43 0.02
C PHE A 51 14.55 -11.53 1.25
N GLU A 52 14.74 -10.42 1.94
CA GLU A 52 15.62 -10.36 3.11
C GLU A 52 15.08 -11.16 4.29
N ASN A 53 13.75 -11.12 4.46
CA ASN A 53 13.03 -11.79 5.54
C ASN A 53 11.57 -12.06 5.12
N LEU A 54 10.78 -12.61 6.05
CA LEU A 54 9.36 -12.87 5.85
C LEU A 54 8.55 -11.59 5.65
N ASP A 55 8.86 -10.52 6.39
CA ASP A 55 8.12 -9.25 6.33
C ASP A 55 8.30 -8.57 4.97
N HIS A 56 9.50 -8.62 4.40
CA HIS A 56 9.76 -8.16 3.03
C HIS A 56 8.89 -8.92 2.01
N LEU A 57 8.77 -10.25 2.14
CA LEU A 57 7.90 -11.06 1.28
C LEU A 57 6.42 -10.72 1.46
N ILE A 58 5.96 -10.60 2.72
CA ILE A 58 4.58 -10.22 3.05
C ILE A 58 4.25 -8.87 2.44
N LEU A 59 5.13 -7.89 2.60
CA LEU A 59 4.93 -6.56 2.03
C LEU A 59 4.78 -6.60 0.51
N PHE A 60 5.65 -7.36 -0.18
CA PHE A 60 5.57 -7.48 -1.64
C PHE A 60 4.27 -8.17 -2.11
N ALA A 61 3.80 -9.17 -1.36
CA ALA A 61 2.51 -9.80 -1.63
C ALA A 61 1.36 -8.82 -1.37
N ALA A 62 1.42 -8.07 -0.28
CA ALA A 62 0.43 -7.07 0.09
C ALA A 62 0.38 -5.87 -0.88
N MET A 63 1.53 -5.45 -1.45
CA MET A 63 1.57 -4.40 -2.48
C MET A 63 0.75 -4.73 -3.72
N LYS A 64 0.53 -6.02 -4.02
CA LYS A 64 -0.36 -6.44 -5.10
C LYS A 64 -1.81 -5.98 -4.88
N HIS A 65 -2.27 -5.92 -3.64
CA HIS A 65 -3.61 -5.43 -3.28
C HIS A 65 -3.72 -3.90 -3.36
N ILE A 66 -2.62 -3.16 -3.11
CA ILE A 66 -2.57 -1.70 -3.30
C ILE A 66 -2.66 -1.31 -4.79
N LYS A 67 -2.28 -2.20 -5.70
CA LYS A 67 -2.38 -1.96 -7.13
C LYS A 67 -3.80 -1.56 -7.56
N GLU A 68 -4.82 -2.23 -7.05
CA GLU A 68 -6.21 -1.92 -7.40
C GLU A 68 -6.57 -0.48 -7.00
N TYR A 69 -6.17 -0.05 -5.81
CA TYR A 69 -6.30 1.33 -5.36
C TYR A 69 -5.54 2.30 -6.28
N ALA A 70 -4.26 2.03 -6.56
CA ALA A 70 -3.46 2.89 -7.40
C ALA A 70 -4.05 3.05 -8.80
N LEU A 71 -4.53 1.97 -9.42
CA LEU A 71 -5.15 1.99 -10.74
C LEU A 71 -6.56 2.62 -10.76
N ALA A 72 -7.25 2.66 -9.61
CA ALA A 72 -8.57 3.30 -9.49
C ALA A 72 -8.46 4.84 -9.36
N LEU A 73 -7.37 5.36 -8.81
CA LEU A 73 -7.19 6.79 -8.53
C LEU A 73 -7.50 7.72 -9.73
N PRO A 74 -7.06 7.45 -10.97
CA PRO A 74 -7.38 8.33 -12.10
C PRO A 74 -8.88 8.52 -12.32
N LYS A 75 -9.70 7.50 -12.02
CA LYS A 75 -11.15 7.60 -12.12
C LYS A 75 -11.74 8.50 -11.04
N TYR A 76 -11.23 8.41 -9.80
CA TYR A 76 -11.67 9.27 -8.70
C TYR A 76 -11.26 10.72 -8.89
N LEU A 77 -10.12 10.95 -9.57
CA LEU A 77 -9.55 12.27 -9.81
C LEU A 77 -9.99 12.90 -11.13
N TYR A 78 -10.88 12.24 -11.87
CA TYR A 78 -11.42 12.79 -13.11
C TYR A 78 -12.24 14.05 -12.83
N ASN A 79 -11.91 15.16 -13.51
CA ASN A 79 -12.50 16.50 -13.31
C ASN A 79 -12.33 17.07 -11.89
N VAL A 80 -11.24 16.75 -11.22
CA VAL A 80 -10.88 17.37 -9.93
C VAL A 80 -9.91 18.52 -10.18
N ASP A 81 -10.34 19.75 -9.90
CA ASP A 81 -9.63 20.97 -10.31
C ASP A 81 -8.80 21.60 -9.19
N ASN A 82 -9.03 21.25 -7.91
CA ASN A 82 -8.33 21.84 -6.78
C ASN A 82 -7.77 20.81 -5.79
N ALA A 83 -6.83 21.26 -4.95
CA ALA A 83 -6.13 20.39 -4.01
C ALA A 83 -7.04 19.79 -2.93
N LEU A 84 -8.03 20.52 -2.44
CA LEU A 84 -8.94 20.04 -1.40
C LEU A 84 -9.83 18.90 -1.91
N ASP A 85 -10.42 19.07 -3.09
CA ASP A 85 -11.22 18.01 -3.70
C ASP A 85 -10.34 16.77 -4.03
N ARG A 86 -9.09 17.01 -4.47
CA ARG A 86 -8.12 15.94 -4.69
C ARG A 86 -7.81 15.18 -3.40
N PHE A 87 -7.55 15.88 -2.31
CA PHE A 87 -7.34 15.30 -0.99
C PHE A 87 -8.53 14.41 -0.58
N ILE A 88 -9.75 14.93 -0.68
CA ILE A 88 -10.97 14.20 -0.33
C ILE A 88 -11.13 12.95 -1.23
N LYS A 89 -10.95 13.09 -2.54
CA LYS A 89 -11.13 11.97 -3.49
C LYS A 89 -10.07 10.88 -3.34
N VAL A 90 -8.84 11.25 -2.98
CA VAL A 90 -7.79 10.27 -2.68
C VAL A 90 -8.15 9.48 -1.42
N TRP A 91 -8.61 10.16 -0.35
CA TRP A 91 -9.07 9.47 0.87
C TRP A 91 -10.30 8.59 0.61
N GLU A 92 -11.28 9.06 -0.16
CA GLU A 92 -12.45 8.27 -0.54
C GLU A 92 -12.05 6.97 -1.27
N CYS A 93 -11.18 7.07 -2.27
CA CYS A 93 -10.64 5.93 -2.99
C CYS A 93 -9.86 4.98 -2.06
N PHE A 94 -9.02 5.53 -1.19
CA PHE A 94 -8.20 4.77 -0.25
C PHE A 94 -9.06 4.02 0.77
N CYS A 95 -10.03 4.68 1.39
CA CYS A 95 -10.96 4.05 2.33
C CYS A 95 -11.78 2.94 1.66
N TYR A 96 -12.30 3.18 0.44
CA TYR A 96 -13.07 2.18 -0.29
C TYR A 96 -12.29 0.88 -0.51
N HIS A 97 -11.02 0.98 -0.92
CA HIS A 97 -10.18 -0.19 -1.15
C HIS A 97 -9.70 -0.84 0.15
N SER A 98 -9.28 -0.03 1.11
CA SER A 98 -8.72 -0.52 2.37
C SER A 98 -9.76 -1.23 3.25
N PHE A 99 -11.00 -0.76 3.28
CA PHE A 99 -12.05 -1.42 4.07
C PHE A 99 -12.57 -2.72 3.46
N LYS A 100 -12.25 -3.00 2.21
CA LYS A 100 -12.49 -4.31 1.60
C LYS A 100 -11.49 -5.37 2.04
N GLU A 101 -10.25 -4.97 2.30
CA GLU A 101 -9.14 -5.85 2.66
C GLU A 101 -8.39 -5.29 3.89
N PRO A 102 -9.11 -5.08 5.02
CA PRO A 102 -8.64 -4.24 6.11
C PRO A 102 -7.40 -4.80 6.81
N GLU A 103 -7.24 -6.10 6.91
CA GLU A 103 -6.06 -6.74 7.52
C GLU A 103 -4.80 -6.52 6.67
N ILE A 104 -4.94 -6.52 5.34
CA ILE A 104 -3.84 -6.29 4.41
C ILE A 104 -3.35 -4.85 4.51
N TYR A 105 -4.29 -3.89 4.47
CA TYR A 105 -3.94 -2.48 4.59
C TYR A 105 -3.38 -2.14 5.97
N TYR A 106 -3.91 -2.77 7.04
CA TYR A 106 -3.34 -2.61 8.37
C TYR A 106 -1.90 -3.13 8.45
N ALA A 107 -1.62 -4.30 7.87
CA ALA A 107 -0.28 -4.87 7.84
C ALA A 107 0.72 -3.99 7.07
N ILE A 108 0.27 -3.34 5.98
CA ILE A 108 1.14 -2.47 5.19
C ILE A 108 1.46 -1.15 5.91
N PHE A 109 0.46 -0.53 6.53
CA PHE A 109 0.59 0.86 6.99
C PHE A 109 0.80 1.01 8.49
N PHE A 110 0.46 0.00 9.29
CA PHE A 110 0.46 0.09 10.76
C PHE A 110 1.16 -1.07 11.48
N ALA A 111 1.51 -2.17 10.78
CA ALA A 111 2.32 -3.22 11.41
C ALA A 111 3.76 -2.71 11.62
N ASN A 112 4.34 -3.05 12.78
CA ASN A 112 5.75 -2.79 13.06
C ASN A 112 6.61 -3.70 12.17
N LEU A 113 6.98 -3.22 11.00
CA LEU A 113 8.00 -3.85 10.17
C LEU A 113 9.36 -3.36 10.64
N ASP A 114 10.32 -4.29 10.83
CA ASP A 114 11.65 -4.01 11.41
C ASP A 114 12.52 -3.06 10.57
N LYS A 115 12.10 -2.66 9.37
CA LYS A 115 12.80 -1.75 8.47
C LYS A 115 11.89 -0.67 7.92
N ASP A 116 12.53 0.41 7.50
CA ASP A 116 11.89 1.50 6.79
C ASP A 116 11.17 0.97 5.53
N LEU A 117 9.85 0.98 5.57
CA LEU A 117 8.94 0.50 4.52
C LEU A 117 9.24 1.12 3.15
N SER A 118 9.92 2.27 3.16
CA SER A 118 10.24 3.08 2.00
C SER A 118 11.14 2.42 0.99
N GLU A 119 12.15 1.71 1.50
CA GLU A 119 13.13 1.05 0.62
C GLU A 119 12.44 -0.06 -0.15
N TYR A 120 11.57 -0.83 0.50
CA TYR A 120 10.82 -1.92 -0.11
C TYR A 120 9.77 -1.46 -1.12
N ILE A 121 9.02 -0.39 -0.81
CA ILE A 121 8.06 0.20 -1.76
C ILE A 121 8.78 0.69 -3.02
N GLY A 122 9.92 1.38 -2.84
CA GLY A 122 10.75 1.81 -3.96
C GLY A 122 11.31 0.65 -4.79
N GLU A 123 11.71 -0.45 -4.15
CA GLU A 123 12.17 -1.66 -4.84
C GLU A 123 11.01 -2.34 -5.61
N TYR A 124 9.83 -2.44 -4.98
CA TYR A 124 8.64 -3.00 -5.61
C TYR A 124 8.29 -2.29 -6.92
N TYR A 125 8.13 -0.96 -6.91
CA TYR A 125 7.78 -0.22 -8.12
C TYR A 125 8.91 -0.12 -9.15
N LYS A 126 10.17 -0.34 -8.76
CA LYS A 126 11.26 -0.55 -9.73
C LYS A 126 11.13 -1.88 -10.48
N LEU A 127 10.62 -2.91 -9.82
CA LEU A 127 10.40 -4.23 -10.41
C LEU A 127 9.06 -4.31 -11.17
N PHE A 128 8.02 -3.62 -10.68
CA PHE A 128 6.66 -3.62 -11.21
C PHE A 128 6.16 -2.20 -11.53
N PRO A 129 6.85 -1.44 -12.42
CA PRO A 129 6.51 -0.04 -12.68
C PRO A 129 5.12 0.16 -13.27
N GLU A 130 4.56 -0.85 -13.93
CA GLU A 130 3.21 -0.81 -14.48
C GLU A 130 2.11 -0.79 -13.41
N GLU A 131 2.43 -1.19 -12.18
CA GLU A 131 1.43 -1.30 -11.12
C GLU A 131 1.12 0.02 -10.41
N ILE A 132 1.95 1.05 -10.59
CA ILE A 132 1.63 2.40 -10.13
C ILE A 132 0.59 3.09 -11.02
N GLY A 133 0.44 2.63 -12.26
CA GLY A 133 -0.47 3.23 -13.23
C GLY A 133 0.02 4.59 -13.77
N VAL A 134 -0.85 5.22 -14.56
CA VAL A 134 -0.61 6.59 -15.08
C VAL A 134 -1.31 7.57 -14.14
N GLN A 135 -0.54 8.33 -13.38
CA GLN A 135 -1.01 9.23 -12.34
C GLN A 135 -0.56 10.66 -12.59
N PRO A 136 -1.29 11.69 -12.11
CA PRO A 136 -0.74 13.02 -11.93
C PRO A 136 0.54 12.97 -11.09
N LYS A 137 1.47 13.91 -11.32
CA LYS A 137 2.79 13.91 -10.65
C LYS A 137 2.66 13.92 -9.12
N GLU A 138 1.74 14.70 -8.59
CA GLU A 138 1.47 14.85 -7.17
C GLU A 138 1.04 13.51 -6.55
N VAL A 139 0.14 12.80 -7.24
CA VAL A 139 -0.35 11.48 -6.82
C VAL A 139 0.73 10.42 -6.91
N SER A 140 1.53 10.41 -7.98
CA SER A 140 2.68 9.51 -8.10
C SER A 140 3.68 9.74 -6.97
N THR A 141 3.93 11.01 -6.62
CA THR A 141 4.82 11.37 -5.51
C THR A 141 4.26 10.86 -4.18
N MET A 142 2.97 11.02 -3.94
CA MET A 142 2.29 10.50 -2.75
C MET A 142 2.39 8.97 -2.66
N LEU A 143 2.09 8.24 -3.75
CA LEU A 143 2.14 6.78 -3.77
C LEU A 143 3.53 6.19 -3.47
N LEU A 144 4.59 6.93 -3.77
CA LEU A 144 5.97 6.54 -3.48
C LEU A 144 6.44 6.89 -2.07
N ARG A 145 5.62 7.58 -1.25
CA ARG A 145 5.96 7.90 0.13
C ARG A 145 5.90 6.67 1.03
N HIS A 146 6.65 6.74 2.11
CA HIS A 146 7.07 5.62 2.94
C HIS A 146 5.96 5.05 3.82
N ASN A 147 5.12 5.93 4.35
CA ASN A 147 4.09 5.60 5.31
C ASN A 147 2.83 6.41 5.01
N ILE A 148 1.76 6.09 5.72
CA ILE A 148 0.46 6.76 5.52
C ILE A 148 0.53 8.24 5.91
N TYR A 149 1.33 8.60 6.92
CA TYR A 149 1.49 9.99 7.36
C TYR A 149 2.14 10.84 6.27
N ASP A 150 3.26 10.39 5.70
CA ASP A 150 3.95 11.10 4.61
C ASP A 150 3.11 11.17 3.33
N ARG A 151 2.28 10.14 3.08
CA ARG A 151 1.32 10.15 1.98
C ARG A 151 0.27 11.22 2.18
N GLY A 152 -0.29 11.32 3.38
CA GLY A 152 -1.26 12.35 3.74
C GLY A 152 -0.65 13.74 3.67
N MET A 153 0.55 13.96 4.24
CA MET A 153 1.24 15.25 4.17
C MET A 153 1.48 15.72 2.74
N ALA A 154 1.83 14.83 1.82
CA ALA A 154 2.02 15.21 0.42
C ALA A 154 0.75 15.81 -0.23
N LEU A 155 -0.44 15.41 0.23
CA LEU A 155 -1.72 15.96 -0.23
C LEU A 155 -2.10 17.23 0.53
N VAL A 156 -1.85 17.27 1.84
CA VAL A 156 -2.09 18.44 2.70
C VAL A 156 -1.22 19.62 2.25
N ASP A 157 0.03 19.39 1.90
CA ASP A 157 0.95 20.43 1.38
C ASP A 157 0.40 21.11 0.13
N GLU A 158 -0.28 20.37 -0.75
CA GLU A 158 -0.95 20.99 -1.92
C GLU A 158 -2.16 21.84 -1.48
N CYS A 159 -2.91 21.41 -0.47
CA CYS A 159 -4.01 22.20 0.10
C CYS A 159 -3.50 23.48 0.76
N VAL A 160 -2.32 23.44 1.39
CA VAL A 160 -1.68 24.66 1.95
C VAL A 160 -1.26 25.60 0.84
N LYS A 161 -0.62 25.11 -0.22
CA LYS A 161 -0.19 25.94 -1.38
C LYS A 161 -1.35 26.64 -2.07
N GLU A 162 -2.51 25.99 -2.14
CA GLU A 162 -3.72 26.57 -2.73
C GLU A 162 -4.56 27.37 -1.71
N GLY A 163 -4.14 27.46 -0.44
CA GLY A 163 -4.77 28.28 0.60
C GLY A 163 -6.02 27.69 1.25
N PHE A 164 -6.29 26.40 1.06
CA PHE A 164 -7.40 25.68 1.72
C PHE A 164 -7.11 25.34 3.17
N ILE A 165 -5.85 25.10 3.51
CA ILE A 165 -5.38 24.76 4.85
C ILE A 165 -4.29 25.77 5.23
N ARG A 166 -4.29 26.27 6.48
CA ARG A 166 -3.21 27.10 6.98
C ARG A 166 -1.99 26.23 7.26
N GLU A 167 -0.80 26.73 7.00
CA GLU A 167 0.46 25.99 7.22
C GLU A 167 0.58 25.48 8.66
N GLU A 168 0.17 26.31 9.64
CA GLU A 168 0.19 25.97 11.07
C GLU A 168 -0.74 24.80 11.48
N ASP A 169 -1.79 24.51 10.68
CA ASP A 169 -2.75 23.45 10.93
C ASP A 169 -2.42 22.14 10.17
N ALA A 170 -1.50 22.18 9.22
CA ALA A 170 -1.23 21.10 8.27
C ALA A 170 -0.92 19.76 8.95
N GLU A 171 0.04 19.75 9.86
CA GLU A 171 0.46 18.54 10.59
C GLU A 171 -0.70 18.01 11.44
N THR A 172 -1.40 18.88 12.16
CA THR A 172 -2.53 18.50 13.02
C THR A 172 -3.66 17.85 12.22
N ILE A 173 -4.02 18.44 11.08
CA ILE A 173 -5.07 17.90 10.21
C ILE A 173 -4.66 16.52 9.68
N ASN A 174 -3.43 16.39 9.20
CA ASN A 174 -2.92 15.11 8.71
C ASN A 174 -2.91 14.03 9.79
N GLU A 175 -2.45 14.37 11.00
CA GLU A 175 -2.43 13.44 12.13
C GLU A 175 -3.85 13.01 12.51
N MET A 176 -4.80 13.95 12.61
CA MET A 176 -6.20 13.64 12.89
C MET A 176 -6.81 12.71 11.83
N CYS A 177 -6.59 12.96 10.54
CA CYS A 177 -7.09 12.11 9.47
C CYS A 177 -6.51 10.69 9.58
N THR A 178 -5.21 10.57 9.84
CA THR A 178 -4.53 9.27 9.98
C THR A 178 -5.04 8.49 11.19
N LEU A 179 -5.18 9.14 12.36
CA LEU A 179 -5.69 8.50 13.59
C LEU A 179 -7.16 8.08 13.45
N ILE A 180 -8.00 8.91 12.84
CA ILE A 180 -9.41 8.57 12.58
C ILE A 180 -9.48 7.36 11.66
N TYR A 181 -8.72 7.37 10.56
CA TYR A 181 -8.68 6.25 9.62
C TYR A 181 -8.22 4.96 10.30
N GLU A 182 -7.11 4.97 11.05
CA GLU A 182 -6.61 3.81 11.78
C GLU A 182 -7.66 3.26 12.76
N GLY A 183 -8.30 4.17 13.51
CA GLY A 183 -9.36 3.81 14.46
C GLY A 183 -10.56 3.14 13.78
N ILE A 184 -10.97 3.61 12.60
CA ILE A 184 -12.05 3.01 11.81
C ILE A 184 -11.61 1.65 11.26
N LEU A 185 -10.42 1.58 10.65
CA LEU A 185 -9.86 0.34 10.09
C LEU A 185 -9.80 -0.78 11.15
N GLN A 186 -9.33 -0.47 12.36
CA GLN A 186 -9.33 -1.43 13.46
C GLN A 186 -10.74 -1.88 13.89
N LYS A 187 -11.74 -1.00 13.80
CA LYS A 187 -13.14 -1.38 14.08
C LYS A 187 -13.71 -2.28 12.99
N VAL A 188 -13.34 -2.06 11.73
CA VAL A 188 -13.70 -2.94 10.61
C VAL A 188 -13.08 -4.32 10.82
N ILE A 189 -11.77 -4.41 11.08
CA ILE A 189 -11.08 -5.68 11.37
C ILE A 189 -11.75 -6.45 12.53
N LYS A 190 -12.18 -5.75 13.56
CA LYS A 190 -12.86 -6.36 14.71
C LYS A 190 -14.36 -6.61 14.51
N ASN A 191 -14.87 -6.46 13.28
CA ASN A 191 -16.29 -6.59 12.92
C ASN A 191 -17.24 -5.73 13.79
N LYS A 192 -16.77 -4.55 14.23
CA LYS A 192 -17.57 -3.62 15.05
C LYS A 192 -18.31 -2.58 14.22
N ILE A 193 -17.92 -2.41 12.96
CA ILE A 193 -18.53 -1.53 11.98
C ILE A 193 -18.60 -2.33 10.68
N ASP A 194 -19.75 -2.24 10.00
CA ASP A 194 -19.94 -2.76 8.65
C ASP A 194 -19.12 -1.92 7.65
N THR A 195 -18.49 -2.58 6.69
CA THR A 195 -17.69 -1.93 5.64
C THR A 195 -18.48 -0.90 4.84
N ASP A 196 -19.80 -1.11 4.68
CA ASP A 196 -20.67 -0.18 3.97
C ASP A 196 -21.03 1.07 4.80
N LYS A 197 -20.62 1.11 6.09
CA LYS A 197 -20.85 2.22 7.02
C LYS A 197 -19.56 2.90 7.50
N ALA A 198 -18.40 2.38 7.11
CA ALA A 198 -17.09 2.95 7.44
C ALA A 198 -16.70 3.99 6.39
#